data_f1539d8d063583d1b0b41b8cdbe93a7f
#
_entry.id   f1539d8d063583d1b0b41b8cdbe93a7f
#
_cell.length_a   1.000
_cell.length_b   1.000
_cell.length_c   1.000
_cell.angle_alpha   90.00
_cell.angle_beta   90.00
_cell.angle_gamma   90.00
#
_symmetry.space_group_name_H-M   'P 1'
#
loop_
_entity.id
_entity.type
_entity.pdbx_description
1 polymer ?
#
loop_
_entity_poly.entity_id
_entity_poly.type
_entity_poly.pdbx_seq_one_letter_code
_entity_poly.pdbx_strand_id
1 'polypeptide(L)'
;MVDAHFRYALDGLDAVRMIAEAVPDPELVVVTVGDLGIVRDIRIGVAGVEIDVTPTYSACPATLAIELAIETAVAAAGHEVRVRRVLEPAWTTDWITAQGREKLKAAGIAPPVPRSQQDDGGYFVRPEVTCPRCESVDTVELAPFGATACKAQYRCRSCHEPFEYFKCL
;
A
#
# COMPACT_ATOMS: atom_id res chain seq x y z
N MET A 1 19.98 -23.47 -22.44
CA MET A 1 18.86 -23.06 -23.32
C MET A 1 17.62 -23.01 -22.42
N VAL A 2 17.16 -21.83 -22.01
CA VAL A 2 15.93 -21.70 -21.23
C VAL A 2 14.78 -21.87 -22.19
N ASP A 3 13.88 -22.80 -21.87
CA ASP A 3 12.78 -23.25 -22.73
C ASP A 3 11.90 -22.04 -23.11
N ALA A 4 11.50 -21.93 -24.38
CA ALA A 4 10.66 -20.83 -24.88
C ALA A 4 9.32 -20.76 -24.13
N HIS A 5 8.80 -21.91 -23.67
CA HIS A 5 7.60 -22.00 -22.84
C HIS A 5 7.77 -21.31 -21.48
N PHE A 6 8.97 -21.39 -20.92
CA PHE A 6 9.29 -20.74 -19.64
C PHE A 6 9.39 -19.21 -19.76
N ARG A 7 9.88 -18.69 -20.91
CA ARG A 7 9.91 -17.23 -21.18
C ARG A 7 8.50 -16.68 -21.38
N TYR A 8 7.63 -17.36 -22.13
CA TYR A 8 6.23 -16.94 -22.28
C TYR A 8 5.45 -16.93 -20.95
N ALA A 9 5.77 -17.84 -20.05
CA ALA A 9 5.15 -17.88 -18.72
C ALA A 9 5.61 -16.69 -17.83
N LEU A 10 6.90 -16.30 -17.93
CA LEU A 10 7.43 -15.16 -17.16
C LEU A 10 6.87 -13.83 -17.70
N ASP A 11 6.84 -13.63 -19.01
CA ASP A 11 6.25 -12.43 -19.65
C ASP A 11 4.76 -12.30 -19.29
N GLY A 12 4.05 -13.44 -19.16
CA GLY A 12 2.65 -13.48 -18.72
C GLY A 12 2.46 -13.08 -17.25
N LEU A 13 3.34 -13.52 -16.35
CA LEU A 13 3.27 -13.15 -14.92
C LEU A 13 3.62 -11.69 -14.69
N ASP A 14 4.54 -11.11 -15.45
CA ASP A 14 4.86 -9.68 -15.37
C ASP A 14 3.67 -8.82 -15.82
N ALA A 15 2.97 -9.24 -16.88
CA ALA A 15 1.75 -8.58 -17.33
C ALA A 15 0.63 -8.65 -16.25
N VAL A 16 0.45 -9.81 -15.64
CA VAL A 16 -0.50 -9.99 -14.51
C VAL A 16 -0.11 -9.10 -13.33
N ARG A 17 1.17 -9.02 -12.99
CA ARG A 17 1.68 -8.15 -11.92
C ARG A 17 1.33 -6.69 -12.20
N MET A 18 1.60 -6.20 -13.39
CA MET A 18 1.26 -4.82 -13.77
C MET A 18 -0.24 -4.54 -13.64
N ILE A 19 -1.10 -5.48 -14.04
CA ILE A 19 -2.55 -5.35 -13.91
C ILE A 19 -2.96 -5.33 -12.44
N ALA A 20 -2.48 -6.26 -11.64
CA ALA A 20 -2.82 -6.37 -10.23
C ALA A 20 -2.36 -5.13 -9.45
N GLU A 21 -1.11 -4.69 -9.67
CA GLU A 21 -0.53 -3.54 -8.99
C GLU A 21 -1.14 -2.20 -9.41
N ALA A 22 -1.77 -2.12 -10.59
CA ALA A 22 -2.46 -0.92 -11.06
C ALA A 22 -3.84 -0.70 -10.42
N VAL A 23 -4.38 -1.66 -9.67
CA VAL A 23 -5.68 -1.54 -8.99
C VAL A 23 -5.61 -0.41 -7.95
N PRO A 24 -6.52 0.59 -7.99
CA PRO A 24 -6.56 1.65 -7.00
C PRO A 24 -6.96 1.11 -5.61
N ASP A 25 -6.37 1.68 -4.55
CA ASP A 25 -6.86 1.42 -3.21
C ASP A 25 -8.22 2.10 -3.00
N PRO A 26 -9.26 1.40 -2.50
CA PRO A 26 -10.62 1.97 -2.37
C PRO A 26 -10.73 3.05 -1.28
N GLU A 27 -9.84 3.07 -0.29
CA GLU A 27 -9.81 4.07 0.79
C GLU A 27 -8.80 5.20 0.54
N LEU A 28 -7.79 4.93 -0.29
CA LEU A 28 -6.71 5.84 -0.66
C LEU A 28 -6.62 5.93 -2.19
N VAL A 29 -7.68 6.44 -2.84
CA VAL A 29 -7.84 6.45 -4.31
C VAL A 29 -6.70 7.11 -5.09
N VAL A 30 -5.80 7.82 -4.42
CA VAL A 30 -4.63 8.49 -5.02
C VAL A 30 -3.45 7.55 -5.21
N VAL A 31 -3.47 6.36 -4.60
CA VAL A 31 -2.45 5.34 -4.72
C VAL A 31 -3.05 4.02 -5.18
N THR A 32 -2.21 3.17 -5.74
CA THR A 32 -2.58 1.81 -6.12
C THR A 32 -2.13 0.81 -5.05
N VAL A 33 -2.66 -0.40 -5.11
CA VAL A 33 -2.21 -1.49 -4.24
C VAL A 33 -0.73 -1.84 -4.47
N GLY A 34 -0.21 -1.61 -5.69
CA GLY A 34 1.21 -1.71 -6.02
C GLY A 34 2.03 -0.61 -5.36
N ASP A 35 1.55 0.64 -5.36
CA ASP A 35 2.20 1.76 -4.65
C ASP A 35 2.36 1.48 -3.15
N LEU A 36 1.41 0.77 -2.55
CA LEU A 36 1.43 0.39 -1.13
C LEU A 36 2.20 -0.92 -0.86
N GLY A 37 2.65 -1.63 -1.90
CA GLY A 37 3.33 -2.90 -1.76
C GLY A 37 2.44 -4.02 -1.20
N ILE A 38 1.12 -3.96 -1.45
CA ILE A 38 0.13 -4.95 -1.00
C ILE A 38 0.28 -6.26 -1.78
N VAL A 39 0.60 -6.22 -3.09
CA VAL A 39 0.85 -7.41 -3.92
C VAL A 39 2.23 -7.97 -3.59
N ARG A 40 2.26 -9.22 -3.08
CA ARG A 40 3.49 -9.83 -2.57
C ARG A 40 4.11 -10.83 -3.53
N ASP A 41 3.31 -11.78 -3.97
CA ASP A 41 3.77 -12.85 -4.84
C ASP A 41 2.74 -13.15 -5.92
N ILE A 42 3.22 -13.53 -7.09
CA ILE A 42 2.38 -13.97 -8.21
C ILE A 42 3.04 -15.21 -8.80
N ARG A 43 2.28 -16.29 -8.87
CA ARG A 43 2.75 -17.57 -9.36
C ARG A 43 1.67 -18.31 -10.15
N ILE A 44 2.09 -19.28 -10.94
CA ILE A 44 1.18 -20.20 -11.62
C ILE A 44 0.81 -21.30 -10.61
N GLY A 45 -0.47 -21.39 -10.28
CA GLY A 45 -1.06 -22.44 -9.47
C GLY A 45 -1.71 -23.53 -10.32
N VAL A 46 -2.37 -24.50 -9.65
CA VAL A 46 -3.04 -25.62 -10.34
C VAL A 46 -4.26 -25.16 -11.16
N ALA A 47 -4.96 -24.12 -10.71
CA ALA A 47 -6.19 -23.61 -11.32
C ALA A 47 -6.02 -22.20 -11.87
N GLY A 48 -4.85 -21.83 -12.40
CA GLY A 48 -4.59 -20.50 -12.93
C GLY A 48 -3.56 -19.73 -12.12
N VAL A 49 -3.62 -18.41 -12.17
CA VAL A 49 -2.69 -17.52 -11.46
C VAL A 49 -3.10 -17.39 -10.00
N GLU A 50 -2.18 -17.54 -9.09
CA GLU A 50 -2.34 -17.23 -7.67
C GLU A 50 -1.60 -15.95 -7.32
N ILE A 51 -2.28 -15.04 -6.63
CA ILE A 51 -1.75 -13.75 -6.20
C ILE A 51 -1.85 -13.65 -4.69
N ASP A 52 -0.72 -13.48 -4.01
CA ASP A 52 -0.68 -13.25 -2.57
C ASP A 52 -0.72 -11.75 -2.28
N VAL A 53 -1.61 -11.35 -1.38
CA VAL A 53 -1.76 -9.96 -0.95
C VAL A 53 -1.64 -9.86 0.57
N THR A 54 -0.95 -8.82 1.06
CA THR A 54 -0.84 -8.52 2.49
C THR A 54 -1.48 -7.17 2.77
N PRO A 55 -2.56 -7.10 3.56
CA PRO A 55 -3.17 -5.81 3.92
C PRO A 55 -2.23 -4.97 4.79
N THR A 56 -2.38 -3.65 4.74
CA THR A 56 -1.58 -2.71 5.55
C THR A 56 -1.78 -2.89 7.05
N TYR A 57 -2.90 -3.49 7.46
CA TYR A 57 -3.14 -4.03 8.80
C TYR A 57 -4.20 -5.14 8.74
N SER A 58 -4.16 -6.05 9.70
CA SER A 58 -4.94 -7.31 9.65
C SER A 58 -6.45 -7.14 9.65
N ALA A 59 -6.97 -6.04 10.23
CA ALA A 59 -8.40 -5.74 10.33
C ALA A 59 -8.88 -4.70 9.31
N CYS A 60 -8.14 -4.48 8.20
CA CYS A 60 -8.53 -3.52 7.17
C CYS A 60 -9.87 -3.91 6.53
N PRO A 61 -10.92 -3.06 6.62
CA PRO A 61 -12.23 -3.36 6.03
C PRO A 61 -12.19 -3.38 4.49
N ALA A 62 -11.22 -2.68 3.88
CA ALA A 62 -11.05 -2.62 2.43
C ALA A 62 -10.43 -3.89 1.83
N THR A 63 -9.90 -4.81 2.64
CA THR A 63 -9.13 -5.97 2.14
C THR A 63 -9.93 -6.82 1.16
N LEU A 64 -11.19 -7.12 1.47
CA LEU A 64 -12.04 -7.91 0.56
C LEU A 64 -12.31 -7.16 -0.75
N ALA A 65 -12.52 -5.85 -0.70
CA ALA A 65 -12.73 -5.04 -1.89
C ALA A 65 -11.48 -5.01 -2.78
N ILE A 66 -10.29 -4.94 -2.18
CA ILE A 66 -9.00 -5.02 -2.88
C ILE A 66 -8.84 -6.39 -3.56
N GLU A 67 -9.09 -7.48 -2.82
CA GLU A 67 -9.01 -8.85 -3.35
C GLU A 67 -9.92 -9.01 -4.57
N LEU A 68 -11.18 -8.61 -4.47
CA LEU A 68 -12.16 -8.69 -5.57
C LEU A 68 -11.79 -7.79 -6.76
N ALA A 69 -11.26 -6.60 -6.51
CA ALA A 69 -10.83 -5.68 -7.57
C ALA A 69 -9.64 -6.26 -8.36
N ILE A 70 -8.67 -6.87 -7.68
CA ILE A 70 -7.54 -7.55 -8.31
C ILE A 70 -8.04 -8.74 -9.13
N GLU A 71 -8.89 -9.61 -8.56
CA GLU A 71 -9.46 -10.75 -9.29
C GLU A 71 -10.23 -10.29 -10.54
N THR A 72 -11.04 -9.25 -10.40
CA THR A 72 -11.82 -8.70 -11.52
C THR A 72 -10.91 -8.16 -12.63
N ALA A 73 -9.87 -7.40 -12.28
CA ALA A 73 -8.97 -6.81 -13.26
C ALA A 73 -8.17 -7.88 -14.01
N VAL A 74 -7.66 -8.89 -13.31
CA VAL A 74 -6.86 -9.97 -13.90
C VAL A 74 -7.73 -10.91 -14.71
N ALA A 75 -8.96 -11.23 -14.25
CA ALA A 75 -9.92 -12.03 -14.99
C ALA A 75 -10.37 -11.33 -16.29
N ALA A 76 -10.57 -10.00 -16.26
CA ALA A 76 -10.90 -9.22 -17.45
C ALA A 76 -9.78 -9.25 -18.52
N ALA A 77 -8.53 -9.49 -18.11
CA ALA A 77 -7.40 -9.71 -19.01
C ALA A 77 -7.30 -11.16 -19.55
N GLY A 78 -8.25 -12.04 -19.19
CA GLY A 78 -8.35 -13.40 -19.70
C GLY A 78 -7.61 -14.45 -18.89
N HIS A 79 -7.22 -14.16 -17.64
CA HIS A 79 -6.55 -15.12 -16.77
C HIS A 79 -7.51 -15.70 -15.74
N GLU A 80 -7.45 -17.01 -15.54
CA GLU A 80 -8.02 -17.61 -14.33
C GLU A 80 -7.15 -17.19 -13.14
N VAL A 81 -7.76 -16.59 -12.11
CA VAL A 81 -7.03 -16.00 -11.00
C VAL A 81 -7.67 -16.34 -9.65
N ARG A 82 -6.84 -16.50 -8.65
CA ARG A 82 -7.22 -16.59 -7.25
C ARG A 82 -6.35 -15.66 -6.42
N VAL A 83 -6.95 -14.72 -5.71
CA VAL A 83 -6.26 -13.88 -4.74
C VAL A 83 -6.31 -14.54 -3.37
N ARG A 84 -5.18 -14.52 -2.67
CA ARG A 84 -5.03 -15.12 -1.35
C ARG A 84 -4.42 -14.10 -0.38
N ARG A 85 -5.09 -13.90 0.74
CA ARG A 85 -4.56 -13.09 1.83
C ARG A 85 -3.47 -13.83 2.57
N VAL A 86 -2.31 -13.19 2.74
CA VAL A 86 -1.20 -13.66 3.55
C VAL A 86 -0.85 -12.60 4.59
N LEU A 87 -0.60 -13.02 5.82
CA LEU A 87 -0.28 -12.12 6.94
C LEU A 87 1.19 -12.22 7.37
N GLU A 88 1.91 -13.20 6.83
CA GLU A 88 3.33 -13.42 7.06
C GLU A 88 4.11 -13.33 5.74
N PRO A 89 5.14 -12.47 5.67
CA PRO A 89 5.52 -11.47 6.68
C PRO A 89 4.47 -10.36 6.79
N ALA A 90 4.37 -9.75 7.99
CA ALA A 90 3.48 -8.62 8.21
C ALA A 90 3.86 -7.44 7.30
N TRP A 91 2.86 -6.69 6.85
CA TRP A 91 3.09 -5.49 6.04
C TRP A 91 3.96 -4.46 6.79
N THR A 92 4.79 -3.75 6.06
CA THR A 92 5.65 -2.68 6.60
C THR A 92 5.61 -1.45 5.71
N THR A 93 5.80 -0.28 6.30
CA THR A 93 5.90 1.00 5.60
C THR A 93 7.06 1.05 4.59
N ASP A 94 8.07 0.18 4.73
CA ASP A 94 9.18 0.07 3.78
C ASP A 94 8.76 -0.44 2.40
N TRP A 95 7.58 -1.09 2.31
CA TRP A 95 7.05 -1.61 1.06
C TRP A 95 6.33 -0.56 0.21
N ILE A 96 6.04 0.61 0.79
CA ILE A 96 5.49 1.73 0.03
C ILE A 96 6.55 2.22 -0.96
N THR A 97 6.20 2.24 -2.23
CA THR A 97 7.10 2.73 -3.29
C THR A 97 7.41 4.22 -3.13
N ALA A 98 8.52 4.68 -3.70
CA ALA A 98 8.84 6.11 -3.74
C ALA A 98 7.71 6.89 -4.45
N GLN A 99 7.17 6.34 -5.55
CA GLN A 99 6.05 6.93 -6.27
C GLN A 99 4.78 7.00 -5.41
N GLY A 100 4.47 5.96 -4.63
CA GLY A 100 3.34 5.95 -3.70
C GLY A 100 3.46 7.04 -2.63
N ARG A 101 4.65 7.23 -2.07
CA ARG A 101 4.93 8.32 -1.12
C ARG A 101 4.71 9.70 -1.73
N GLU A 102 5.20 9.92 -2.95
CA GLU A 102 5.00 11.18 -3.67
C GLU A 102 3.52 11.44 -3.99
N LYS A 103 2.77 10.41 -4.40
CA LYS A 103 1.32 10.52 -4.64
C LYS A 103 0.56 10.89 -3.37
N LEU A 104 0.88 10.26 -2.23
CA LEU A 104 0.29 10.61 -0.93
C LEU A 104 0.59 12.06 -0.59
N LYS A 105 1.87 12.48 -0.66
CA LYS A 105 2.29 13.86 -0.37
C LYS A 105 1.59 14.87 -1.27
N ALA A 106 1.51 14.62 -2.57
CA ALA A 106 0.82 15.47 -3.54
C ALA A 106 -0.69 15.63 -3.24
N ALA A 107 -1.30 14.59 -2.68
CA ALA A 107 -2.70 14.60 -2.24
C ALA A 107 -2.90 15.24 -0.85
N GLY A 108 -1.85 15.77 -0.21
CA GLY A 108 -1.93 16.36 1.11
C GLY A 108 -1.99 15.35 2.25
N ILE A 109 -1.61 14.10 2.00
CA ILE A 109 -1.52 13.04 2.99
C ILE A 109 -0.04 12.83 3.34
N ALA A 110 0.33 13.06 4.59
CA ALA A 110 1.70 12.81 5.03
C ALA A 110 2.00 11.29 4.98
N PRO A 111 2.99 10.84 4.21
CA PRO A 111 3.36 9.43 4.16
C PRO A 111 4.07 9.02 5.46
N PRO A 112 4.00 7.74 5.86
CA PRO A 112 4.69 7.26 7.05
C PRO A 112 6.20 7.25 6.83
N VAL A 113 6.94 7.47 7.91
CA VAL A 113 8.39 7.27 7.90
C VAL A 113 8.68 5.79 7.70
N PRO A 114 9.63 5.40 6.82
CA PRO A 114 10.03 4.01 6.67
C PRO A 114 10.43 3.41 8.01
N ARG A 115 10.03 2.16 8.26
CA ARG A 115 10.36 1.47 9.52
C ARG A 115 11.88 1.36 9.73
N SER A 116 12.62 1.16 8.65
CA SER A 116 14.07 1.13 8.62
C SER A 116 14.75 2.44 9.05
N GLN A 117 13.99 3.55 9.07
CA GLN A 117 14.46 4.89 9.47
C GLN A 117 13.89 5.33 10.83
N GLN A 118 13.09 4.49 11.48
CA GLN A 118 12.58 4.77 12.82
C GLN A 118 13.64 4.32 13.84
N ASP A 119 14.05 5.25 14.71
CA ASP A 119 14.94 4.91 15.82
C ASP A 119 14.25 3.86 16.74
N ASP A 120 15.01 2.84 17.15
CA ASP A 120 14.54 1.76 18.04
C ASP A 120 14.23 2.24 19.47
N GLY A 121 13.91 3.51 19.66
CA GLY A 121 13.70 4.21 20.92
C GLY A 121 12.48 3.76 21.76
N GLY A 122 11.95 2.55 21.50
CA GLY A 122 10.89 1.94 22.31
C GLY A 122 9.47 2.24 21.84
N TYR A 123 8.52 1.44 22.33
CA TYR A 123 7.09 1.37 21.96
C TYR A 123 6.29 2.68 22.10
N PHE A 124 6.90 3.77 22.60
CA PHE A 124 6.20 5.01 22.93
C PHE A 124 6.70 6.26 22.17
N VAL A 125 7.64 6.11 21.22
CA VAL A 125 8.06 7.27 20.44
C VAL A 125 7.02 7.54 19.37
N ARG A 126 6.35 8.69 19.47
CA ARG A 126 5.44 9.16 18.41
C ARG A 126 6.27 9.44 17.17
N PRO A 127 5.84 8.96 15.99
CA PRO A 127 6.57 9.26 14.76
C PRO A 127 6.60 10.77 14.53
N GLU A 128 7.73 11.28 14.07
CA GLU A 128 7.83 12.65 13.59
C GLU A 128 7.06 12.76 12.26
N VAL A 129 5.96 13.50 12.28
CA VAL A 129 5.09 13.66 11.11
C VAL A 129 5.37 15.00 10.44
N THR A 130 5.87 14.95 9.22
CA THR A 130 6.18 16.13 8.41
C THR A 130 4.93 16.64 7.69
N CYS A 131 4.70 17.94 7.74
CA CYS A 131 3.61 18.59 6.99
C CYS A 131 3.82 18.41 5.48
N PRO A 132 2.86 17.83 4.74
CA PRO A 132 3.01 17.60 3.29
C PRO A 132 3.04 18.91 2.47
N ARG A 133 2.61 20.03 3.05
CA ARG A 133 2.53 21.33 2.37
C ARG A 133 3.77 22.21 2.55
N CYS A 134 4.30 22.33 3.76
CA CYS A 134 5.42 23.24 4.04
C CYS A 134 6.67 22.53 4.62
N GLU A 135 6.62 21.21 4.73
CA GLU A 135 7.72 20.34 5.19
C GLU A 135 8.17 20.61 6.63
N SER A 136 7.41 21.39 7.40
CA SER A 136 7.67 21.58 8.82
C SER A 136 7.38 20.31 9.62
N VAL A 137 8.23 20.00 10.57
CA VAL A 137 8.04 18.92 11.55
C VAL A 137 7.24 19.39 12.79
N ASP A 138 7.01 20.70 12.92
CA ASP A 138 6.18 21.25 13.99
C ASP A 138 4.70 21.01 13.71
N THR A 139 4.27 19.81 14.02
CA THR A 139 2.91 19.31 13.76
C THR A 139 2.28 18.79 15.06
N VAL A 140 0.95 18.74 15.09
CA VAL A 140 0.20 18.23 16.23
C VAL A 140 -0.92 17.32 15.76
N GLU A 141 -1.04 16.17 16.41
CA GLU A 141 -2.16 15.24 16.22
C GLU A 141 -3.44 15.87 16.79
N LEU A 142 -4.49 15.94 15.96
CA LEU A 142 -5.81 16.38 16.36
C LEU A 142 -6.72 15.19 16.73
N ALA A 143 -6.60 14.09 15.99
CA ALA A 143 -7.34 12.86 16.25
C ALA A 143 -6.54 11.64 15.75
N PRO A 144 -6.52 10.53 16.51
CA PRO A 144 -5.80 9.32 16.13
C PRO A 144 -6.44 8.57 14.97
N PHE A 145 -7.67 8.92 14.58
CA PHE A 145 -8.40 8.35 13.45
C PHE A 145 -8.95 9.47 12.57
N GLY A 146 -8.77 9.31 11.25
CA GLY A 146 -9.34 10.16 10.22
C GLY A 146 -10.60 9.56 9.59
N ALA A 147 -10.81 9.81 8.29
CA ALA A 147 -11.92 9.24 7.52
C ALA A 147 -11.85 7.71 7.46
N THR A 148 -10.66 7.13 7.53
CA THR A 148 -10.39 5.69 7.59
C THR A 148 -9.48 5.36 8.76
N ALA A 149 -9.47 4.10 9.21
CA ALA A 149 -8.68 3.67 10.35
C ALA A 149 -7.16 3.80 10.13
N CYS A 150 -6.71 3.68 8.86
CA CYS A 150 -5.31 3.82 8.46
C CYS A 150 -4.83 5.28 8.39
N LYS A 151 -5.69 6.28 8.69
CA LYS A 151 -5.33 7.69 8.69
C LYS A 151 -5.55 8.33 10.05
N ALA A 152 -4.70 9.30 10.40
CA ALA A 152 -4.86 10.18 11.56
C ALA A 152 -4.99 11.63 11.08
N GLN A 153 -5.60 12.47 11.90
CA GLN A 153 -5.77 13.91 11.62
C GLN A 153 -4.67 14.70 12.32
N TYR A 154 -3.99 15.53 11.57
CA TYR A 154 -2.92 16.42 12.04
C TYR A 154 -3.16 17.86 11.65
N ARG A 155 -2.47 18.77 12.31
CA ARG A 155 -2.36 20.19 11.93
C ARG A 155 -0.92 20.63 12.02
N CYS A 156 -0.44 21.32 11.00
CA CYS A 156 0.83 22.02 11.02
C CYS A 156 0.72 23.29 11.90
N ARG A 157 1.69 23.49 12.80
CA ARG A 157 1.73 24.72 13.61
C ARG A 157 2.42 25.88 12.90
N SER A 158 3.22 25.57 11.85
CA SER A 158 3.92 26.58 11.06
C SER A 158 3.04 27.23 9.99
N CYS A 159 2.33 26.43 9.16
CA CYS A 159 1.47 26.96 8.10
C CYS A 159 -0.03 26.86 8.41
N HIS A 160 -0.41 26.29 9.56
CA HIS A 160 -1.77 26.09 10.07
C HIS A 160 -2.65 25.14 9.24
N GLU A 161 -2.11 24.48 8.21
CA GLU A 161 -2.83 23.54 7.37
C GLU A 161 -3.22 22.30 8.16
N PRO A 162 -4.51 21.87 8.15
CA PRO A 162 -4.91 20.54 8.56
C PRO A 162 -4.57 19.54 7.46
N PHE A 163 -4.13 18.33 7.82
CA PHE A 163 -3.80 17.29 6.89
C PHE A 163 -4.00 15.90 7.49
N GLU A 164 -4.06 14.88 6.65
CA GLU A 164 -4.10 13.49 7.08
C GLU A 164 -2.69 12.89 7.10
N TYR A 165 -2.46 12.00 8.04
CA TYR A 165 -1.25 11.18 8.12
C TYR A 165 -1.63 9.73 7.88
N PHE A 166 -1.01 9.09 6.89
CA PHE A 166 -1.16 7.65 6.66
C PHE A 166 -0.32 6.89 7.68
N LYS A 167 -0.96 6.19 8.59
CA LYS A 167 -0.31 5.47 9.68
C LYS A 167 -0.34 3.97 9.43
N CYS A 168 0.74 3.30 9.82
CA CYS A 168 0.79 1.85 9.98
C CYS A 168 0.14 1.48 11.32
N LEU A 169 -0.77 0.52 11.33
CA LEU A 169 -1.46 0.02 12.52
C LEU A 169 -0.93 -1.34 12.93
#